data_add1dc4ed98ddfe3083a8578599764e5
#
_entry.id   add1dc4ed98ddfe3083a8578599764e5
#
_cell.length_a   1.000
_cell.length_b   1.000
_cell.length_c   1.000
_cell.angle_alpha   90.00
_cell.angle_beta   90.00
_cell.angle_gamma   90.00
#
_symmetry.space_group_name_H-M   'P 1'
#
loop_
_entity.id
_entity.type
_entity.pdbx_description
1 polymer ?
#
loop_
_entity_poly.entity_id
_entity_poly.type
_entity_poly.pdbx_seq_one_letter_code
_entity_poly.pdbx_strand_id
1 'polypeptide(L)'
;MIEVLIDTGVATDLLERTSSSLRVQNIVSLSITPAFLLAGIGALMNVIVARLTWVANRIERAEERLAKATRDPDRPQPSHRDRRELKRLLRRRRLAQRAMVLSTCAATIIAMVIALLFVSAFITTQIGAVVALAFIAAMALLIAALVTFVLETMVAASGQRDEGESGA
;
A
#
# COMPACT_ATOMS: atom_id res chain seq x y z
N MET A 1 -58.12 14.95 -21.46
CA MET A 1 -57.82 13.95 -20.37
C MET A 1 -56.71 13.00 -20.78
N ILE A 2 -56.57 12.52 -21.99
CA ILE A 2 -55.48 11.67 -22.50
C ILE A 2 -54.14 12.44 -22.59
N GLU A 3 -54.16 13.72 -23.07
CA GLU A 3 -52.94 14.54 -23.17
C GLU A 3 -52.29 14.82 -21.81
N VAL A 4 -53.06 15.03 -20.75
CA VAL A 4 -52.53 15.24 -19.37
C VAL A 4 -51.90 13.95 -18.81
N LEU A 5 -52.40 12.78 -19.17
CA LEU A 5 -51.84 11.48 -18.76
C LEU A 5 -50.50 11.16 -19.48
N ILE A 6 -50.38 11.57 -20.75
CA ILE A 6 -49.13 11.39 -21.54
C ILE A 6 -48.07 12.37 -21.03
N ASP A 7 -48.44 13.60 -20.71
CA ASP A 7 -47.50 14.62 -20.20
C ASP A 7 -46.96 14.25 -18.81
N THR A 8 -47.81 13.70 -17.91
CA THR A 8 -47.36 13.18 -16.62
C THR A 8 -46.46 11.94 -16.75
N GLY A 9 -46.73 11.04 -17.71
CA GLY A 9 -45.88 9.86 -17.95
C GLY A 9 -44.50 10.22 -18.48
N VAL A 10 -44.41 11.15 -19.41
CA VAL A 10 -43.14 11.65 -19.94
C VAL A 10 -42.37 12.44 -18.87
N ALA A 11 -43.05 13.25 -18.07
CA ALA A 11 -42.41 13.99 -16.99
C ALA A 11 -41.84 13.07 -15.92
N THR A 12 -42.54 11.99 -15.52
CA THR A 12 -42.04 11.00 -14.56
C THR A 12 -40.87 10.21 -15.10
N ASP A 13 -40.88 9.79 -16.38
CA ASP A 13 -39.75 9.08 -17.02
C ASP A 13 -38.52 9.99 -17.14
N LEU A 14 -38.67 11.27 -17.45
CA LEU A 14 -37.58 12.24 -17.44
C LEU A 14 -37.02 12.49 -16.06
N LEU A 15 -37.86 12.57 -15.01
CA LEU A 15 -37.42 12.72 -13.63
C LEU A 15 -36.69 11.49 -13.12
N GLU A 16 -37.13 10.28 -13.46
CA GLU A 16 -36.42 9.05 -13.13
C GLU A 16 -35.04 8.95 -13.79
N ARG A 17 -34.97 9.26 -15.08
CA ARG A 17 -33.72 9.28 -15.84
C ARG A 17 -32.74 10.32 -15.31
N THR A 18 -33.25 11.53 -14.99
CA THR A 18 -32.43 12.61 -14.43
C THR A 18 -31.94 12.27 -13.03
N SER A 19 -32.77 11.68 -12.16
CA SER A 19 -32.41 11.27 -10.83
C SER A 19 -31.39 10.12 -10.85
N SER A 20 -31.49 9.18 -11.78
CA SER A 20 -30.52 8.10 -12.00
C SER A 20 -29.15 8.65 -12.43
N SER A 21 -29.16 9.61 -13.37
CA SER A 21 -27.93 10.25 -13.84
C SER A 21 -27.21 11.02 -12.75
N LEU A 22 -27.95 11.78 -11.92
CA LEU A 22 -27.41 12.53 -10.80
C LEU A 22 -26.84 11.60 -9.72
N ARG A 23 -27.48 10.45 -9.46
CA ARG A 23 -27.00 9.46 -8.52
C ARG A 23 -25.67 8.84 -8.98
N VAL A 24 -25.58 8.43 -10.24
CA VAL A 24 -24.34 7.88 -10.83
C VAL A 24 -23.23 8.92 -10.80
N GLN A 25 -23.54 10.16 -11.17
CA GLN A 25 -22.57 11.26 -11.19
C GLN A 25 -22.01 11.55 -9.79
N ASN A 26 -22.86 11.51 -8.76
CA ASN A 26 -22.45 11.68 -7.37
C ASN A 26 -21.53 10.53 -6.88
N ILE A 27 -21.83 9.28 -7.23
CA ILE A 27 -21.02 8.12 -6.88
C ILE A 27 -19.66 8.18 -7.59
N VAL A 28 -19.61 8.52 -8.85
CA VAL A 28 -18.36 8.72 -9.60
C VAL A 28 -17.52 9.80 -8.92
N SER A 29 -18.12 10.93 -8.57
CA SER A 29 -17.43 12.01 -7.85
C SER A 29 -16.88 11.57 -6.50
N LEU A 30 -17.65 10.80 -5.72
CA LEU A 30 -17.20 10.26 -4.42
C LEU A 30 -16.10 9.21 -4.55
N SER A 31 -16.05 8.46 -5.66
CA SER A 31 -15.04 7.43 -5.88
C SER A 31 -13.69 7.95 -6.38
N ILE A 32 -13.63 9.19 -6.86
CA ILE A 32 -12.39 9.81 -7.34
C ILE A 32 -11.34 9.90 -6.23
N THR A 33 -11.72 10.33 -5.04
CA THR A 33 -10.80 10.49 -3.91
C THR A 33 -10.13 9.17 -3.50
N PRO A 34 -10.84 8.07 -3.24
CA PRO A 34 -10.20 6.79 -2.95
C PRO A 34 -9.42 6.22 -4.15
N ALA A 35 -9.81 6.54 -5.39
CA ALA A 35 -9.04 6.14 -6.57
C ALA A 35 -7.66 6.84 -6.63
N PHE A 36 -7.59 8.14 -6.36
CA PHE A 36 -6.32 8.85 -6.24
C PHE A 36 -5.45 8.30 -5.10
N LEU A 37 -6.06 7.96 -3.97
CA LEU A 37 -5.34 7.34 -2.85
C LEU A 37 -4.74 5.99 -3.26
N LEU A 38 -5.48 5.18 -4.02
CA LEU A 38 -5.00 3.90 -4.54
C LEU A 38 -3.79 4.09 -5.47
N ALA A 39 -3.82 5.09 -6.35
CA ALA A 39 -2.69 5.44 -7.20
C ALA A 39 -1.47 5.89 -6.37
N GLY A 40 -1.68 6.68 -5.32
CA GLY A 40 -0.64 7.09 -4.37
C GLY A 40 0.00 5.91 -3.64
N ILE A 41 -0.79 4.92 -3.21
CA ILE A 41 -0.27 3.68 -2.61
C ILE A 41 0.57 2.90 -3.62
N GLY A 42 0.14 2.83 -4.89
CA GLY A 42 0.91 2.19 -5.96
C GLY A 42 2.29 2.83 -6.15
N ALA A 43 2.37 4.16 -6.14
CA ALA A 43 3.63 4.89 -6.20
C ALA A 43 4.53 4.60 -4.98
N LEU A 44 3.96 4.57 -3.77
CA LEU A 44 4.68 4.20 -2.55
C LEU A 44 5.22 2.77 -2.62
N MET A 45 4.42 1.82 -3.09
CA MET A 45 4.84 0.42 -3.25
C MET A 45 6.03 0.28 -4.20
N ASN A 46 6.10 1.06 -5.26
CA ASN A 46 7.24 1.07 -6.18
C ASN A 46 8.54 1.41 -5.46
N VAL A 47 8.53 2.40 -4.57
CA VAL A 47 9.68 2.78 -3.75
C VAL A 47 10.07 1.67 -2.77
N ILE A 48 9.08 1.05 -2.10
CA ILE A 48 9.31 -0.04 -1.14
C ILE A 48 9.93 -1.25 -1.86
N VAL A 49 9.41 -1.63 -3.03
CA VAL A 49 9.91 -2.76 -3.83
C VAL A 49 11.34 -2.50 -4.29
N ALA A 50 11.65 -1.31 -4.80
CA ALA A 50 13.00 -0.95 -5.22
C ALA A 50 14.01 -1.09 -4.07
N ARG A 51 13.66 -0.62 -2.87
CA ARG A 51 14.49 -0.79 -1.67
C ARG A 51 14.62 -2.24 -1.23
N LEU A 52 13.52 -2.99 -1.26
CA LEU A 52 13.53 -4.41 -0.89
C LEU A 52 14.46 -5.21 -1.79
N THR A 53 14.43 -4.96 -3.10
CA THR A 53 15.31 -5.58 -4.10
C THR A 53 16.77 -5.25 -3.81
N TRP A 54 17.08 -3.98 -3.52
CA TRP A 54 18.45 -3.59 -3.17
C TRP A 54 18.97 -4.31 -1.92
N VAL A 55 18.14 -4.40 -0.86
CA VAL A 55 18.48 -5.12 0.38
C VAL A 55 18.65 -6.62 0.12
N ALA A 56 17.77 -7.23 -0.69
CA ALA A 56 17.85 -8.64 -1.04
C ALA A 56 19.17 -8.97 -1.75
N ASN A 57 19.55 -8.18 -2.77
CA ASN A 57 20.80 -8.34 -3.49
C ASN A 57 22.04 -8.16 -2.58
N ARG A 58 21.93 -7.32 -1.56
CA ARG A 58 23.03 -7.13 -0.59
C ARG A 58 23.14 -8.32 0.37
N ILE A 59 22.03 -8.91 0.78
CA ILE A 59 21.99 -10.13 1.59
C ILE A 59 22.63 -11.29 0.82
N GLU A 60 22.23 -11.51 -0.42
CA GLU A 60 22.76 -12.57 -1.27
C GLU A 60 24.30 -12.49 -1.40
N ARG A 61 24.81 -11.28 -1.67
CA ARG A 61 26.27 -11.06 -1.71
C ARG A 61 26.97 -11.33 -0.38
N ALA A 62 26.34 -10.98 0.75
CA ALA A 62 26.88 -11.24 2.08
C ALA A 62 26.89 -12.75 2.40
N GLU A 63 25.83 -13.46 2.04
CA GLU A 63 25.74 -14.92 2.18
C GLU A 63 26.75 -15.65 1.33
N GLU A 64 26.95 -15.22 0.06
CA GLU A 64 27.98 -15.79 -0.82
C GLU A 64 29.40 -15.60 -0.25
N ARG A 65 29.71 -14.43 0.30
CA ARG A 65 31.01 -14.16 0.94
C ARG A 65 31.23 -15.08 2.14
N LEU A 66 30.22 -15.24 2.99
CA LEU A 66 30.26 -16.14 4.12
C LEU A 66 30.43 -17.60 3.71
N ALA A 67 29.71 -18.04 2.68
CA ALA A 67 29.81 -19.40 2.15
C ALA A 67 31.19 -19.70 1.54
N LYS A 68 31.76 -18.73 0.79
CA LYS A 68 33.12 -18.85 0.23
C LYS A 68 34.19 -18.90 1.32
N ALA A 69 34.06 -18.08 2.38
CA ALA A 69 34.98 -18.09 3.51
C ALA A 69 34.90 -19.37 4.35
N THR A 70 33.78 -20.06 4.37
CA THR A 70 33.61 -21.34 5.07
C THR A 70 34.15 -22.53 4.26
N ARG A 71 34.21 -22.41 2.92
CA ARG A 71 34.71 -23.49 2.03
C ARG A 71 36.21 -23.50 1.83
N ASP A 72 36.87 -22.38 2.06
CA ASP A 72 38.31 -22.21 1.79
C ASP A 72 39.05 -22.02 3.14
N PRO A 73 39.85 -23.03 3.60
CA PRO A 73 40.58 -22.96 4.88
C PRO A 73 41.64 -21.84 4.89
N ASP A 74 42.14 -21.42 3.74
CA ASP A 74 43.16 -20.35 3.63
C ASP A 74 42.59 -18.95 3.67
N ARG A 75 41.24 -18.79 3.68
CA ARG A 75 40.58 -17.49 3.82
C ARG A 75 40.32 -17.12 5.26
N PRO A 76 40.41 -15.82 5.60
CA PRO A 76 40.08 -15.36 6.93
C PRO A 76 38.63 -15.75 7.28
N GLN A 77 38.49 -16.42 8.43
CA GLN A 77 37.17 -16.85 8.96
C GLN A 77 36.19 -15.67 9.05
N PRO A 78 34.90 -15.91 8.82
CA PRO A 78 33.88 -14.85 8.88
C PRO A 78 33.93 -14.10 10.22
N SER A 79 34.19 -12.81 10.14
CA SER A 79 34.35 -11.99 11.34
C SER A 79 32.98 -11.80 12.05
N HIS A 80 33.03 -11.48 13.33
CA HIS A 80 31.84 -11.10 14.09
C HIS A 80 31.10 -9.89 13.47
N ARG A 81 31.83 -9.06 12.69
CA ARG A 81 31.27 -7.92 11.94
C ARG A 81 30.37 -8.39 10.81
N ASP A 82 30.81 -9.37 10.00
CA ASP A 82 30.03 -9.91 8.87
C ASP A 82 28.71 -10.52 9.32
N ARG A 83 28.72 -11.24 10.44
CA ARG A 83 27.51 -11.82 11.04
C ARG A 83 26.55 -10.75 11.60
N ARG A 84 27.07 -9.64 12.12
CA ARG A 84 26.26 -8.51 12.59
C ARG A 84 25.64 -7.76 11.42
N GLU A 85 26.39 -7.55 10.33
CA GLU A 85 25.88 -6.93 9.11
C GLU A 85 24.71 -7.74 8.53
N LEU A 86 24.87 -9.05 8.39
CA LEU A 86 23.80 -9.94 7.91
C LEU A 86 22.55 -9.86 8.78
N LYS A 87 22.69 -9.87 10.11
CA LYS A 87 21.55 -9.72 11.04
C LYS A 87 20.82 -8.37 10.86
N ARG A 88 21.56 -7.27 10.65
CA ARG A 88 20.99 -5.94 10.37
C ARG A 88 20.21 -5.94 9.06
N LEU A 89 20.78 -6.51 7.99
CA LEU A 89 20.14 -6.62 6.67
C LEU A 89 18.85 -7.45 6.73
N LEU A 90 18.87 -8.58 7.43
CA LEU A 90 17.68 -9.43 7.63
C LEU A 90 16.58 -8.71 8.42
N ARG A 91 16.93 -7.90 9.43
CA ARG A 91 15.96 -7.06 10.15
C ARG A 91 15.32 -6.01 9.22
N ARG A 92 16.13 -5.33 8.39
CA ARG A 92 15.63 -4.35 7.41
C ARG A 92 14.70 -4.99 6.39
N ARG A 93 15.07 -6.17 5.85
CA ARG A 93 14.21 -6.94 4.95
C ARG A 93 12.84 -7.22 5.59
N ARG A 94 12.80 -7.63 6.85
CA ARG A 94 11.53 -7.90 7.56
C ARG A 94 10.67 -6.64 7.70
N LEU A 95 11.27 -5.48 8.00
CA LEU A 95 10.54 -4.21 8.09
C LEU A 95 9.97 -3.79 6.74
N ALA A 96 10.78 -3.85 5.68
CA ALA A 96 10.33 -3.55 4.32
C ALA A 96 9.20 -4.49 3.85
N GLN A 97 9.30 -5.79 4.15
CA GLN A 97 8.25 -6.75 3.84
C GLN A 97 6.95 -6.45 4.60
N ARG A 98 7.04 -6.07 5.88
CA ARG A 98 5.84 -5.66 6.65
C ARG A 98 5.20 -4.40 6.08
N ALA A 99 5.97 -3.39 5.73
CA ALA A 99 5.47 -2.18 5.09
C ALA A 99 4.75 -2.52 3.77
N MET A 100 5.33 -3.41 2.95
CA MET A 100 4.72 -3.89 1.71
C MET A 100 3.39 -4.58 1.95
N VAL A 101 3.32 -5.52 2.89
CA VAL A 101 2.07 -6.25 3.21
C VAL A 101 1.00 -5.29 3.71
N LEU A 102 1.33 -4.38 4.62
CA LEU A 102 0.38 -3.39 5.13
C LEU A 102 -0.15 -2.47 4.02
N SER A 103 0.72 -2.01 3.12
CA SER A 103 0.31 -1.20 1.96
C SER A 103 -0.59 -1.98 1.01
N THR A 104 -0.29 -3.25 0.75
CA THR A 104 -1.13 -4.11 -0.10
C THR A 104 -2.50 -4.33 0.52
N CYS A 105 -2.58 -4.61 1.83
CA CYS A 105 -3.85 -4.74 2.54
C CYS A 105 -4.66 -3.44 2.47
N ALA A 106 -4.03 -2.29 2.69
CA ALA A 106 -4.68 -1.00 2.57
C ALA A 106 -5.24 -0.77 1.15
N ALA A 107 -4.45 -1.04 0.12
CA ALA A 107 -4.86 -0.94 -1.28
C ALA A 107 -6.07 -1.85 -1.60
N THR A 108 -6.05 -3.09 -1.12
CA THR A 108 -7.15 -4.05 -1.30
C THR A 108 -8.44 -3.55 -0.65
N ILE A 109 -8.37 -3.01 0.57
CA ILE A 109 -9.56 -2.46 1.25
C ILE A 109 -10.08 -1.24 0.50
N ILE A 110 -9.21 -0.35 0.00
CA ILE A 110 -9.64 0.82 -0.78
C ILE A 110 -10.30 0.39 -2.09
N ALA A 111 -9.75 -0.60 -2.79
CA ALA A 111 -10.38 -1.15 -3.98
C ALA A 111 -11.79 -1.72 -3.67
N MET A 112 -11.93 -2.40 -2.53
CA MET A 112 -13.22 -2.91 -2.07
C MET A 112 -14.20 -1.77 -1.70
N VAL A 113 -13.72 -0.70 -1.08
CA VAL A 113 -14.52 0.51 -0.81
C VAL A 113 -15.06 1.11 -2.11
N ILE A 114 -14.22 1.24 -3.13
CA ILE A 114 -14.65 1.73 -4.45
C ILE A 114 -15.74 0.82 -5.03
N ALA A 115 -15.52 -0.50 -5.00
CA ALA A 115 -16.52 -1.47 -5.48
C ALA A 115 -17.85 -1.35 -4.72
N LEU A 116 -17.81 -1.23 -3.39
CA LEU A 116 -19.00 -1.04 -2.55
C LEU A 116 -19.74 0.27 -2.87
N LEU A 117 -19.03 1.36 -3.17
CA LEU A 117 -19.63 2.62 -3.61
C LEU A 117 -20.44 2.42 -4.90
N PHE A 118 -19.89 1.70 -5.89
CA PHE A 118 -20.63 1.41 -7.13
C PHE A 118 -21.80 0.46 -6.89
N VAL A 119 -21.64 -0.57 -6.07
CA VAL A 119 -22.75 -1.49 -5.72
C VAL A 119 -23.87 -0.76 -5.00
N SER A 120 -23.55 0.25 -4.17
CA SER A 120 -24.56 1.06 -3.48
C SER A 120 -25.49 1.83 -4.42
N ALA A 121 -25.07 2.06 -5.67
CA ALA A 121 -25.93 2.66 -6.69
C ALA A 121 -27.18 1.81 -7.02
N PHE A 122 -27.01 0.49 -6.89
CA PHE A 122 -28.05 -0.49 -7.28
C PHE A 122 -28.86 -0.99 -6.08
N ILE A 123 -28.40 -0.74 -4.85
CA ILE A 123 -29.03 -1.23 -3.62
C ILE A 123 -29.50 -0.04 -2.79
N THR A 124 -30.75 -0.08 -2.32
CA THR A 124 -31.35 0.98 -1.49
C THR A 124 -30.92 0.92 -0.02
N THR A 125 -30.10 -0.05 0.36
CA THR A 125 -29.64 -0.27 1.73
C THR A 125 -28.58 0.78 2.13
N GLN A 126 -28.68 1.29 3.34
CA GLN A 126 -27.73 2.27 3.89
C GLN A 126 -26.40 1.59 4.27
N ILE A 127 -25.48 1.43 3.32
CA ILE A 127 -24.12 0.87 3.54
C ILE A 127 -23.06 1.94 3.83
N GLY A 128 -23.47 3.21 3.98
CA GLY A 128 -22.54 4.32 4.19
C GLY A 128 -21.62 4.14 5.41
N ALA A 129 -22.12 3.61 6.52
CA ALA A 129 -21.34 3.35 7.72
C ALA A 129 -20.26 2.28 7.48
N VAL A 130 -20.57 1.22 6.74
CA VAL A 130 -19.63 0.14 6.41
C VAL A 130 -18.51 0.67 5.53
N VAL A 131 -18.85 1.47 4.52
CA VAL A 131 -17.88 2.13 3.62
C VAL A 131 -16.96 3.06 4.40
N ALA A 132 -17.52 3.88 5.32
CA ALA A 132 -16.73 4.79 6.14
C ALA A 132 -15.77 4.04 7.07
N LEU A 133 -16.23 2.98 7.74
CA LEU A 133 -15.36 2.16 8.61
C LEU A 133 -14.26 1.45 7.82
N ALA A 134 -14.57 0.89 6.66
CA ALA A 134 -13.58 0.27 5.79
C ALA A 134 -12.53 1.28 5.32
N PHE A 135 -12.94 2.50 4.98
CA PHE A 135 -12.01 3.56 4.60
C PHE A 135 -11.10 3.98 5.75
N ILE A 136 -11.64 4.16 6.97
CA ILE A 136 -10.85 4.45 8.17
C ILE A 136 -9.83 3.33 8.44
N ALA A 137 -10.24 2.06 8.32
CA ALA A 137 -9.34 0.92 8.50
C ALA A 137 -8.21 0.92 7.45
N ALA A 138 -8.52 1.21 6.19
CA ALA A 138 -7.52 1.34 5.13
C ALA A 138 -6.51 2.46 5.42
N MET A 139 -6.99 3.62 5.89
CA MET A 139 -6.13 4.74 6.28
C MET A 139 -5.22 4.39 7.46
N ALA A 140 -5.73 3.70 8.48
CA ALA A 140 -4.93 3.23 9.61
C ALA A 140 -3.83 2.26 9.17
N LEU A 141 -4.13 1.32 8.27
CA LEU A 141 -3.13 0.41 7.69
C LEU A 141 -2.08 1.15 6.86
N LEU A 142 -2.48 2.15 6.08
CA LEU A 142 -1.56 2.97 5.31
C LEU A 142 -0.60 3.76 6.21
N ILE A 143 -1.12 4.36 7.28
CA ILE A 143 -0.30 5.06 8.27
C ILE A 143 0.69 4.08 8.92
N ALA A 144 0.25 2.89 9.31
CA ALA A 144 1.12 1.86 9.87
C ALA A 144 2.21 1.41 8.88
N ALA A 145 1.87 1.30 7.58
CA ALA A 145 2.84 1.01 6.52
C ALA A 145 3.90 2.10 6.39
N LEU A 146 3.48 3.37 6.37
CA LEU A 146 4.39 4.52 6.29
C LEU A 146 5.30 4.61 7.51
N VAL A 147 4.77 4.45 8.72
CA VAL A 147 5.57 4.42 9.96
C VAL A 147 6.60 3.28 9.91
N THR A 148 6.19 2.08 9.49
CA THR A 148 7.11 0.95 9.35
C THR A 148 8.21 1.23 8.33
N PHE A 149 7.88 1.88 7.23
CA PHE A 149 8.84 2.29 6.21
C PHE A 149 9.81 3.36 6.71
N VAL A 150 9.33 4.36 7.46
CA VAL A 150 10.19 5.38 8.10
C VAL A 150 11.14 4.73 9.11
N LEU A 151 10.67 3.80 9.92
CA LEU A 151 11.53 3.06 10.86
C LEU A 151 12.61 2.26 10.13
N GLU A 152 12.29 1.63 8.99
CA GLU A 152 13.29 0.96 8.15
C GLU A 152 14.35 1.95 7.66
N THR A 153 13.96 3.13 7.18
CA THR A 153 14.90 4.13 6.69
C THR A 153 15.80 4.69 7.80
N MET A 154 15.27 4.88 9.00
CA MET A 154 16.06 5.31 10.16
C MET A 154 17.10 4.27 10.56
N VAL A 155 16.73 2.99 10.60
CA VAL A 155 17.67 1.88 10.85
C VAL A 155 18.72 1.78 9.74
N ALA A 156 18.37 2.16 8.51
CA ALA A 156 19.32 2.23 7.40
C ALA A 156 20.38 3.32 7.59
N ALA A 157 19.95 4.51 8.02
CA ALA A 157 20.82 5.68 8.18
C ALA A 157 21.80 5.54 9.37
N SER A 158 21.37 4.94 10.47
CA SER A 158 22.24 4.72 11.64
C SER A 158 23.40 3.74 11.35
N GLY A 159 23.20 2.77 10.46
CA GLY A 159 24.25 1.81 10.09
C GLY A 159 25.40 2.41 9.27
N GLN A 160 25.16 3.51 8.54
CA GLN A 160 26.19 4.19 7.74
C GLN A 160 27.10 5.09 8.59
N ARG A 161 26.62 5.62 9.70
CA ARG A 161 27.42 6.46 10.62
C ARG A 161 28.48 5.64 11.34
N ASP A 162 28.15 4.43 11.77
CA ASP A 162 29.09 3.53 12.47
C ASP A 162 30.26 3.06 11.56
N GLU A 163 30.06 3.01 10.23
CA GLU A 163 31.11 2.65 9.26
C GLU A 163 32.06 3.81 8.95
N GLY A 164 31.56 5.05 9.01
CA GLY A 164 32.37 6.26 8.78
C GLY A 164 33.33 6.59 9.94
N GLU A 165 32.94 6.32 11.17
CA GLU A 165 33.75 6.58 12.37
C GLU A 165 34.83 5.53 12.62
N SER A 166 34.70 4.34 12.10
CA SER A 166 35.69 3.26 12.27
C SER A 166 36.76 3.19 11.17
N GLY A 167 36.69 4.10 10.19
CA GLY A 167 37.63 4.21 9.07
C GLY A 167 38.53 5.47 9.09
N ALA A 168 38.39 6.32 10.12
CA ALA A 168 39.27 7.45 10.41
C ALA A 168 40.18 7.14 11.60
#